data_b8a2558d7711c1fca1fae15c6c3d60ed
#
_entry.id   b8a2558d7711c1fca1fae15c6c3d60ed
#
_cell.length_a   1.000
_cell.length_b   1.000
_cell.length_c   1.000
_cell.angle_alpha   90.00
_cell.angle_beta   90.00
_cell.angle_gamma   90.00
#
_symmetry.space_group_name_H-M   'P 1'
#
loop_
_entity.id
_entity.type
_entity.pdbx_description
1 polymer ?
#
loop_
_entity_poly.entity_id
_entity_poly.type
_entity_poly.pdbx_seq_one_letter_code
_entity_poly.pdbx_strand_id
1 'polypeptide(L)'
;MSLITLQITPRCARFPHILLAAITLAALYAVQFAESQSPQPSAQQANPPEAEKDQLARRQAALAMLDLVLAGAKSLSLPQNRLAIESEAFPLLWNRNEPQARALVTEMVGDFAQAASRLQETPDPNSRPSLRQQWQVVLRTIAQSDAELALSFMNASRLSVQSGNPEQDEAEERRLRLELAAQQAAHDPRNALRAAEKDLQTPGDLPWELINLLAQVAAKDPEAGTQLLHDIVARVRSTDLSSPNGNFNFALNLLNSQASTSNNGTTPEDSLRTLADSIASTALNPEFPAPMLRTLQASLPAFEQFAPSRAQALRQKLAEYFQALTPEQKSWDQFSDAQASGDPNRLLAAAEQSPEDVRSNISQQVAWQFANNGDLPRVRQVAESLTDPLQREQVMQQALRQSAWNACNQGDFAAARQLAQQITPEEDRATLLAQFAVNAVGALQEAIAQEMLEEASGLLASRSPGASLFAAQLQVAQAFARLKPARAVPLLERSASQLQQVLAAAVEVDAFLPFQRSFEGGELILNTGFLFNSLIQPYVQATAELANYDLPAARILADRLPLPEARLMAELSVARTALGDPTPAAAQVSLDGNVVGLRQLISMR
;
A
#
# COMPACT_ATOMS: atom_id res chain seq x y z
N MET A 1 41.08 35.94 -47.02
CA MET A 1 39.95 35.02 -46.90
C MET A 1 40.48 33.75 -46.26
N SER A 2 40.46 33.67 -44.96
CA SER A 2 40.97 32.50 -44.19
C SER A 2 39.83 31.98 -43.32
N LEU A 3 39.41 30.77 -43.63
CA LEU A 3 38.45 29.98 -42.83
C LEU A 3 39.18 29.46 -41.58
N ILE A 4 38.70 29.87 -40.41
CA ILE A 4 39.12 29.32 -39.11
C ILE A 4 38.18 28.19 -38.77
N THR A 5 38.69 26.97 -38.79
CA THR A 5 38.00 25.76 -38.34
C THR A 5 38.17 25.63 -36.82
N LEU A 6 37.11 25.81 -36.06
CA LEU A 6 37.12 25.54 -34.61
C LEU A 6 36.90 24.04 -34.38
N GLN A 7 37.93 23.35 -33.92
CA GLN A 7 37.84 22.00 -33.38
C GLN A 7 37.22 22.06 -31.96
N ILE A 8 36.03 21.54 -31.80
CA ILE A 8 35.41 21.30 -30.49
C ILE A 8 35.73 19.87 -30.07
N THR A 9 36.59 19.73 -29.06
CA THR A 9 36.84 18.45 -28.39
C THR A 9 35.66 18.08 -27.48
N PRO A 10 35.17 16.84 -27.52
CA PRO A 10 34.13 16.42 -26.59
C PRO A 10 34.76 15.92 -25.28
N ARG A 11 34.60 16.65 -24.20
CA ARG A 11 34.84 16.16 -22.84
C ARG A 11 33.58 16.39 -22.00
N CYS A 12 33.19 15.32 -21.27
CA CYS A 12 32.10 15.27 -20.28
C CYS A 12 30.70 14.95 -20.82
N ALA A 13 30.51 13.68 -21.16
CA ALA A 13 29.18 13.07 -21.21
C ALA A 13 29.11 11.94 -20.16
N ARG A 14 28.84 12.30 -18.93
CA ARG A 14 28.41 11.35 -17.89
C ARG A 14 27.45 12.11 -16.97
N PHE A 15 26.18 12.13 -17.34
CA PHE A 15 25.00 12.30 -16.44
C PHE A 15 23.74 12.51 -17.29
N PRO A 16 23.20 11.45 -17.95
CA PRO A 16 21.79 11.51 -18.38
C PRO A 16 20.90 10.42 -17.81
N HIS A 17 21.40 9.46 -17.01
CA HIS A 17 20.59 8.30 -16.64
C HIS A 17 19.67 8.51 -15.43
N ILE A 18 19.97 9.44 -14.53
CA ILE A 18 19.13 9.73 -13.35
C ILE A 18 17.92 10.59 -13.72
N LEU A 19 18.07 11.50 -14.68
CA LEU A 19 16.94 12.33 -15.13
C LEU A 19 15.93 11.53 -15.97
N LEU A 20 16.41 10.52 -16.71
CA LEU A 20 15.53 9.63 -17.47
C LEU A 20 14.71 8.71 -16.55
N ALA A 21 15.28 8.24 -15.44
CA ALA A 21 14.56 7.41 -14.46
C ALA A 21 13.44 8.18 -13.73
N ALA A 22 13.67 9.46 -13.42
CA ALA A 22 12.65 10.30 -12.80
C ALA A 22 11.52 10.67 -13.76
N ILE A 23 11.85 10.90 -15.04
CA ILE A 23 10.84 11.19 -16.08
C ILE A 23 10.05 9.91 -16.45
N THR A 24 10.68 8.75 -16.45
CA THR A 24 9.98 7.47 -16.68
C THR A 24 9.11 7.07 -15.51
N LEU A 25 9.49 7.35 -14.25
CA LEU A 25 8.62 7.12 -13.10
C LEU A 25 7.43 8.09 -13.08
N ALA A 26 7.64 9.36 -13.40
CA ALA A 26 6.55 10.34 -13.52
C ALA A 26 5.63 10.05 -14.72
N ALA A 27 6.16 9.53 -15.83
CA ALA A 27 5.37 9.10 -16.97
C ALA A 27 4.60 7.80 -16.68
N LEU A 28 5.17 6.86 -15.92
CA LEU A 28 4.46 5.66 -15.45
C LEU A 28 3.34 6.02 -14.46
N TYR A 29 3.54 7.00 -13.56
CA TYR A 29 2.48 7.49 -12.68
C TYR A 29 1.40 8.29 -13.43
N ALA A 30 1.77 9.08 -14.44
CA ALA A 30 0.81 9.82 -15.26
C ALA A 30 0.00 8.90 -16.19
N VAL A 31 0.59 7.82 -16.68
CA VAL A 31 -0.11 6.79 -17.49
C VAL A 31 -1.09 6.01 -16.60
N GLN A 32 -0.77 5.71 -15.35
CA GLN A 32 -1.72 5.07 -14.43
C GLN A 32 -2.94 5.94 -14.09
N PHE A 33 -2.82 7.28 -14.14
CA PHE A 33 -3.95 8.19 -13.93
C PHE A 33 -4.72 8.54 -15.22
N ALA A 34 -4.14 8.34 -16.39
CA ALA A 34 -4.82 8.61 -17.67
C ALA A 34 -5.59 7.40 -18.21
N GLU A 35 -5.34 6.18 -17.75
CA GLU A 35 -5.94 4.95 -18.27
C GLU A 35 -7.11 4.38 -17.46
N SER A 36 -7.65 5.09 -16.49
CA SER A 36 -8.93 4.70 -15.87
C SER A 36 -10.16 5.18 -16.65
N GLN A 37 -9.99 5.64 -17.89
CA GLN A 37 -11.10 5.67 -18.86
C GLN A 37 -11.13 4.33 -19.61
N SER A 38 -11.79 3.34 -19.01
CA SER A 38 -12.14 2.09 -19.68
C SER A 38 -12.76 2.39 -21.05
N PRO A 39 -12.22 1.84 -22.17
CA PRO A 39 -12.95 1.88 -23.42
C PRO A 39 -14.24 1.09 -23.19
N GLN A 40 -15.38 1.76 -23.32
CA GLN A 40 -16.68 1.10 -23.33
C GLN A 40 -16.63 -0.01 -24.41
N PRO A 41 -17.17 -1.21 -24.12
CA PRO A 41 -17.36 -2.20 -25.15
C PRO A 41 -18.13 -1.55 -26.30
N SER A 42 -17.80 -1.92 -27.53
CA SER A 42 -18.44 -1.44 -28.75
C SER A 42 -19.95 -1.71 -28.69
N ALA A 43 -20.63 -0.91 -27.88
CA ALA A 43 -22.07 -0.74 -27.97
C ALA A 43 -22.33 -0.13 -29.35
N GLN A 44 -23.18 -0.75 -30.12
CA GLN A 44 -23.82 -0.13 -31.27
C GLN A 44 -24.01 1.35 -30.97
N GLN A 45 -23.58 2.22 -31.88
CA GLN A 45 -23.65 3.67 -31.73
C GLN A 45 -25.09 4.06 -31.35
N ALA A 46 -25.39 4.05 -30.05
CA ALA A 46 -26.62 4.60 -29.52
C ALA A 46 -26.57 6.11 -29.75
N ASN A 47 -27.68 6.69 -30.16
CA ASN A 47 -27.80 8.13 -30.34
C ASN A 47 -27.34 8.84 -29.06
N PRO A 48 -26.52 9.90 -29.16
CA PRO A 48 -25.99 10.63 -27.97
C PRO A 48 -27.05 10.94 -26.90
N PRO A 49 -28.29 11.34 -27.23
CA PRO A 49 -29.32 11.60 -26.23
C PRO A 49 -29.81 10.35 -25.45
N GLU A 50 -29.72 9.15 -26.02
CA GLU A 50 -30.09 7.90 -25.33
C GLU A 50 -28.99 7.45 -24.39
N ALA A 51 -27.73 7.52 -24.78
CA ALA A 51 -26.59 7.21 -23.91
C ALA A 51 -26.53 8.12 -22.67
N GLU A 52 -26.82 9.40 -22.82
CA GLU A 52 -26.91 10.34 -21.68
C GLU A 52 -28.08 10.00 -20.74
N LYS A 53 -29.22 9.59 -21.27
CA LYS A 53 -30.38 9.18 -20.44
C LYS A 53 -30.08 7.91 -19.66
N ASP A 54 -29.43 6.94 -20.30
CA ASP A 54 -29.06 5.68 -19.65
C ASP A 54 -28.02 5.93 -18.54
N GLN A 55 -27.05 6.80 -18.79
CA GLN A 55 -26.06 7.19 -17.79
C GLN A 55 -26.70 7.93 -16.60
N LEU A 56 -27.65 8.84 -16.86
CA LEU A 56 -28.39 9.53 -15.83
C LEU A 56 -29.23 8.56 -14.99
N ALA A 57 -29.97 7.65 -15.64
CA ALA A 57 -30.79 6.64 -14.97
C ALA A 57 -29.91 5.71 -14.10
N ARG A 58 -28.75 5.29 -14.61
CA ARG A 58 -27.76 4.50 -13.88
C ARG A 58 -27.26 5.23 -12.64
N ARG A 59 -26.90 6.52 -12.77
CA ARG A 59 -26.45 7.35 -11.66
C ARG A 59 -27.54 7.53 -10.60
N GLN A 60 -28.79 7.75 -11.00
CA GLN A 60 -29.92 7.88 -10.09
C GLN A 60 -30.16 6.55 -9.34
N ALA A 61 -30.09 5.41 -10.03
CA ALA A 61 -30.23 4.11 -9.40
C ALA A 61 -29.13 3.84 -8.37
N ALA A 62 -27.89 4.23 -8.66
CA ALA A 62 -26.75 4.09 -7.75
C ALA A 62 -26.88 5.00 -6.50
N LEU A 63 -27.37 6.23 -6.66
CA LEU A 63 -27.64 7.13 -5.53
C LEU A 63 -28.77 6.60 -4.64
N ALA A 64 -29.85 6.10 -5.23
CA ALA A 64 -30.93 5.48 -4.47
C ALA A 64 -30.44 4.23 -3.70
N MET A 65 -29.51 3.47 -4.29
CA MET A 65 -28.89 2.32 -3.61
C MET A 65 -28.02 2.79 -2.43
N LEU A 66 -27.24 3.86 -2.57
CA LEU A 66 -26.43 4.44 -1.50
C LEU A 66 -27.31 4.88 -0.31
N ASP A 67 -28.44 5.53 -0.57
CA ASP A 67 -29.39 5.93 0.46
C ASP A 67 -29.99 4.71 1.20
N LEU A 68 -30.32 3.65 0.47
CA LEU A 68 -30.80 2.38 1.06
C LEU A 68 -29.74 1.70 1.92
N VAL A 69 -28.48 1.69 1.46
CA VAL A 69 -27.34 1.14 2.22
C VAL A 69 -27.17 1.90 3.53
N LEU A 70 -27.16 3.24 3.51
CA LEU A 70 -27.03 4.04 4.73
C LEU A 70 -28.21 3.84 5.70
N ALA A 71 -29.42 3.72 5.18
CA ALA A 71 -30.58 3.39 6.00
C ALA A 71 -30.48 1.98 6.61
N GLY A 72 -30.01 1.01 5.81
CA GLY A 72 -29.77 -0.37 6.24
C GLY A 72 -28.65 -0.46 7.29
N ALA A 73 -27.57 0.30 7.15
CA ALA A 73 -26.45 0.33 8.10
C ALA A 73 -26.94 0.67 9.52
N LYS A 74 -27.88 1.59 9.66
CA LYS A 74 -28.46 1.98 10.96
C LYS A 74 -29.23 0.84 11.65
N SER A 75 -29.64 -0.19 10.93
CA SER A 75 -30.30 -1.36 11.49
C SER A 75 -29.34 -2.41 12.05
N LEU A 76 -28.04 -2.30 11.75
CA LEU A 76 -27.03 -3.21 12.27
C LEU A 76 -26.80 -2.98 13.77
N SER A 77 -26.65 -4.07 14.51
CA SER A 77 -26.45 -4.01 15.96
C SER A 77 -25.01 -3.69 16.35
N LEU A 78 -24.02 -4.08 15.50
CA LEU A 78 -22.61 -3.84 15.75
C LEU A 78 -22.18 -2.44 15.26
N PRO A 79 -21.73 -1.55 16.17
CA PRO A 79 -21.24 -0.23 15.78
C PRO A 79 -20.06 -0.31 14.81
N GLN A 80 -19.15 -1.27 14.97
CA GLN A 80 -18.02 -1.47 14.09
C GLN A 80 -18.43 -1.81 12.65
N ASN A 81 -19.55 -2.50 12.45
CA ASN A 81 -20.10 -2.79 11.12
C ASN A 81 -20.71 -1.53 10.49
N ARG A 82 -21.43 -0.72 11.29
CA ARG A 82 -21.92 0.60 10.83
C ARG A 82 -20.77 1.48 10.38
N LEU A 83 -19.75 1.62 11.24
CA LEU A 83 -18.53 2.40 10.94
C LEU A 83 -17.83 1.92 9.66
N ALA A 84 -17.80 0.62 9.38
CA ALA A 84 -17.23 0.08 8.16
C ALA A 84 -17.98 0.58 6.93
N ILE A 85 -19.32 0.49 6.94
CA ILE A 85 -20.17 0.91 5.83
C ILE A 85 -20.14 2.45 5.68
N GLU A 86 -20.25 3.17 6.78
CA GLU A 86 -20.28 4.63 6.79
C GLU A 86 -18.96 5.24 6.30
N SER A 87 -17.82 4.68 6.70
CA SER A 87 -16.52 5.14 6.24
C SER A 87 -16.32 4.95 4.73
N GLU A 88 -16.83 3.86 4.19
CA GLU A 88 -16.79 3.59 2.76
C GLU A 88 -17.81 4.43 1.97
N ALA A 89 -18.95 4.79 2.58
CA ALA A 89 -19.96 5.65 1.97
C ALA A 89 -19.58 7.14 1.99
N PHE A 90 -18.77 7.58 2.96
CA PHE A 90 -18.41 8.98 3.17
C PHE A 90 -17.82 9.66 1.91
N PRO A 91 -16.82 9.11 1.20
CA PRO A 91 -16.27 9.75 0.00
C PRO A 91 -17.30 9.89 -1.12
N LEU A 92 -18.23 8.94 -1.22
CA LEU A 92 -19.30 8.97 -2.23
C LEU A 92 -20.28 10.12 -1.96
N LEU A 93 -20.58 10.38 -0.68
CA LEU A 93 -21.42 11.51 -0.25
C LEU A 93 -20.69 12.84 -0.37
N TRP A 94 -19.42 12.89 0.03
CA TRP A 94 -18.64 14.13 0.05
C TRP A 94 -18.70 14.88 -1.28
N ASN A 95 -18.49 14.16 -2.36
CA ASN A 95 -18.48 14.72 -3.71
C ASN A 95 -19.87 15.09 -4.25
N ARG A 96 -20.96 14.73 -3.55
CA ARG A 96 -22.35 14.84 -4.06
C ARG A 96 -23.30 15.56 -3.11
N ASN A 97 -23.13 15.36 -1.81
CA ASN A 97 -23.97 15.93 -0.75
C ASN A 97 -23.12 16.16 0.51
N GLU A 98 -22.26 17.18 0.46
CA GLU A 98 -21.36 17.52 1.57
C GLU A 98 -22.09 17.68 2.92
N PRO A 99 -23.28 18.34 3.01
CA PRO A 99 -23.99 18.43 4.28
C PRO A 99 -24.35 17.07 4.90
N GLN A 100 -24.75 16.11 4.07
CA GLN A 100 -25.03 14.73 4.52
C GLN A 100 -23.76 14.00 4.94
N ALA A 101 -22.64 14.19 4.21
CA ALA A 101 -21.35 13.65 4.57
C ALA A 101 -20.85 14.18 5.93
N ARG A 102 -21.01 15.48 6.19
CA ARG A 102 -20.67 16.07 7.50
C ARG A 102 -21.55 15.54 8.63
N ALA A 103 -22.84 15.33 8.38
CA ALA A 103 -23.73 14.71 9.36
C ALA A 103 -23.32 13.26 9.67
N LEU A 104 -22.90 12.49 8.64
CA LEU A 104 -22.41 11.13 8.78
C LEU A 104 -21.17 11.05 9.68
N VAL A 105 -20.24 12.02 9.60
CA VAL A 105 -19.08 12.08 10.51
C VAL A 105 -19.52 12.20 11.98
N THR A 106 -20.59 12.93 12.25
CA THR A 106 -21.15 13.04 13.61
C THR A 106 -21.74 11.70 14.08
N GLU A 107 -22.40 10.95 13.20
CA GLU A 107 -22.91 9.61 13.49
C GLU A 107 -21.75 8.65 13.80
N MET A 108 -20.67 8.65 13.00
CA MET A 108 -19.47 7.84 13.23
C MET A 108 -18.82 8.11 14.61
N VAL A 109 -18.77 9.37 15.08
CA VAL A 109 -18.28 9.67 16.44
C VAL A 109 -19.12 8.95 17.50
N GLY A 110 -20.44 8.95 17.34
CA GLY A 110 -21.36 8.23 18.24
C GLY A 110 -21.13 6.72 18.22
N ASP A 111 -20.92 6.15 17.04
CA ASP A 111 -20.67 4.72 16.87
C ASP A 111 -19.32 4.30 17.46
N PHE A 112 -18.26 5.12 17.35
CA PHE A 112 -17.00 4.88 18.07
C PHE A 112 -17.19 4.88 19.58
N ALA A 113 -17.96 5.81 20.13
CA ALA A 113 -18.26 5.84 21.56
C ALA A 113 -19.02 4.60 22.01
N GLN A 114 -19.98 4.14 21.23
CA GLN A 114 -20.74 2.93 21.50
C GLN A 114 -19.87 1.66 21.40
N ALA A 115 -19.01 1.55 20.38
CA ALA A 115 -18.07 0.45 20.24
C ALA A 115 -17.10 0.38 21.43
N ALA A 116 -16.56 1.52 21.86
CA ALA A 116 -15.68 1.60 23.02
C ALA A 116 -16.37 1.16 24.33
N SER A 117 -17.64 1.55 24.53
CA SER A 117 -18.42 1.14 25.71
C SER A 117 -18.64 -0.37 25.75
N ARG A 118 -18.92 -0.99 24.61
CA ARG A 118 -19.05 -2.46 24.52
C ARG A 118 -17.77 -3.19 24.88
N LEU A 119 -16.60 -2.67 24.46
CA LEU A 119 -15.30 -3.25 24.80
C LEU A 119 -14.95 -3.15 26.28
N GLN A 120 -15.59 -2.25 27.02
CA GLN A 120 -15.45 -2.20 28.49
C GLN A 120 -16.32 -3.28 29.17
N GLU A 121 -17.47 -3.60 28.60
CA GLU A 121 -18.38 -4.61 29.13
C GLU A 121 -17.90 -6.05 28.84
N THR A 122 -17.33 -6.27 27.65
CA THR A 122 -16.81 -7.58 27.20
C THR A 122 -15.38 -7.42 26.70
N PRO A 123 -14.37 -7.41 27.62
CA PRO A 123 -12.98 -7.22 27.23
C PRO A 123 -12.45 -8.38 26.40
N ASP A 124 -12.12 -8.08 25.13
CA ASP A 124 -11.37 -8.98 24.25
C ASP A 124 -10.05 -8.28 23.90
N PRO A 125 -8.88 -8.90 24.14
CA PRO A 125 -7.59 -8.30 23.92
C PRO A 125 -7.33 -7.87 22.46
N ASN A 126 -8.01 -8.49 21.49
CA ASN A 126 -7.85 -8.18 20.07
C ASN A 126 -8.77 -7.07 19.56
N SER A 127 -9.87 -6.81 20.26
CA SER A 127 -10.90 -5.88 19.78
C SER A 127 -10.50 -4.41 19.90
N ARG A 128 -9.71 -4.04 20.92
CA ARG A 128 -9.19 -2.64 21.05
C ARG A 128 -8.24 -2.26 19.94
N PRO A 129 -7.20 -3.06 19.60
CA PRO A 129 -6.34 -2.77 18.45
C PRO A 129 -7.13 -2.66 17.14
N SER A 130 -8.13 -3.51 16.93
CA SER A 130 -9.00 -3.48 15.75
C SER A 130 -9.81 -2.19 15.66
N LEU A 131 -10.45 -1.77 16.76
CA LEU A 131 -11.20 -0.51 16.79
C LEU A 131 -10.29 0.69 16.52
N ARG A 132 -9.08 0.69 17.07
CA ARG A 132 -8.09 1.74 16.81
C ARG A 132 -7.64 1.76 15.35
N GLN A 133 -7.37 0.62 14.76
CA GLN A 133 -7.05 0.53 13.33
C GLN A 133 -8.21 1.07 12.46
N GLN A 134 -9.45 0.70 12.78
CA GLN A 134 -10.63 1.22 12.09
C GLN A 134 -10.74 2.74 12.23
N TRP A 135 -10.51 3.27 13.43
CA TRP A 135 -10.49 4.72 13.67
C TRP A 135 -9.46 5.45 12.81
N GLN A 136 -8.24 4.91 12.67
CA GLN A 136 -7.21 5.48 11.81
C GLN A 136 -7.64 5.47 10.33
N VAL A 137 -8.28 4.39 9.86
CA VAL A 137 -8.80 4.32 8.49
C VAL A 137 -9.86 5.39 8.26
N VAL A 138 -10.84 5.51 9.16
CA VAL A 138 -11.90 6.55 9.08
C VAL A 138 -11.29 7.95 9.09
N LEU A 139 -10.35 8.23 10.00
CA LEU A 139 -9.68 9.52 10.10
C LEU A 139 -8.98 9.90 8.78
N ARG A 140 -8.22 8.97 8.19
CA ARG A 140 -7.55 9.21 6.91
C ARG A 140 -8.54 9.39 5.76
N THR A 141 -9.62 8.64 5.74
CA THR A 141 -10.68 8.77 4.73
C THR A 141 -11.32 10.16 4.78
N ILE A 142 -11.63 10.66 5.98
CA ILE A 142 -12.16 12.02 6.15
C ILE A 142 -11.11 13.06 5.73
N ALA A 143 -9.84 12.85 6.12
CA ALA A 143 -8.74 13.76 5.86
C ALA A 143 -8.44 13.95 4.36
N GLN A 144 -8.64 12.93 3.54
CA GLN A 144 -8.50 13.03 2.08
C GLN A 144 -9.50 14.02 1.47
N SER A 145 -10.62 14.26 2.13
CA SER A 145 -11.66 15.18 1.68
C SER A 145 -11.59 16.55 2.39
N ASP A 146 -11.41 16.54 3.72
CA ASP A 146 -11.38 17.73 4.57
C ASP A 146 -10.55 17.46 5.84
N ALA A 147 -9.33 18.00 5.87
CA ALA A 147 -8.41 17.82 6.99
C ALA A 147 -8.87 18.52 8.29
N GLU A 148 -9.66 19.61 8.19
CA GLU A 148 -10.23 20.30 9.37
C GLU A 148 -11.35 19.47 9.99
N LEU A 149 -12.20 18.88 9.16
CA LEU A 149 -13.23 17.94 9.61
C LEU A 149 -12.59 16.70 10.25
N ALA A 150 -11.49 16.20 9.69
CA ALA A 150 -10.72 15.08 10.27
C ALA A 150 -10.15 15.43 11.65
N LEU A 151 -9.61 16.64 11.85
CA LEU A 151 -9.15 17.12 13.15
C LEU A 151 -10.31 17.22 14.16
N SER A 152 -11.46 17.69 13.72
CA SER A 152 -12.67 17.76 14.56
C SER A 152 -13.13 16.36 14.97
N PHE A 153 -13.16 15.41 14.03
CA PHE A 153 -13.46 14.00 14.27
C PHE A 153 -12.46 13.39 15.25
N MET A 154 -11.16 13.57 15.04
CA MET A 154 -10.10 13.08 15.92
C MET A 154 -10.30 13.56 17.36
N ASN A 155 -10.54 14.85 17.56
CA ASN A 155 -10.74 15.43 18.88
C ASN A 155 -12.00 14.90 19.59
N ALA A 156 -13.08 14.68 18.83
CA ALA A 156 -14.35 14.19 19.38
C ALA A 156 -14.31 12.70 19.76
N SER A 157 -13.55 11.88 19.02
CA SER A 157 -13.55 10.42 19.15
C SER A 157 -12.34 9.83 19.88
N ARG A 158 -11.29 10.62 20.16
CA ARG A 158 -10.01 10.14 20.72
C ARG A 158 -10.15 9.31 22.02
N LEU A 159 -11.05 9.70 22.92
CA LEU A 159 -11.26 9.00 24.19
C LEU A 159 -11.81 7.59 23.99
N SER A 160 -12.49 7.33 22.88
CA SER A 160 -13.07 6.04 22.54
C SER A 160 -12.03 4.99 22.12
N VAL A 161 -10.81 5.43 21.71
CA VAL A 161 -9.79 4.56 21.10
C VAL A 161 -8.48 4.48 21.88
N GLN A 162 -8.45 4.93 23.13
CA GLN A 162 -7.26 4.86 23.97
C GLN A 162 -6.79 3.42 24.21
N SER A 163 -5.47 3.18 24.03
CA SER A 163 -4.87 1.85 24.19
C SER A 163 -4.73 1.43 25.65
N GLY A 164 -4.78 2.39 26.58
CA GLY A 164 -4.44 2.22 27.98
C GLY A 164 -2.96 2.49 28.29
N ASN A 165 -2.15 2.82 27.28
CA ASN A 165 -0.80 3.36 27.42
C ASN A 165 -0.79 4.84 27.00
N PRO A 166 -0.84 5.79 27.96
CA PRO A 166 -0.95 7.21 27.65
C PRO A 166 0.19 7.76 26.79
N GLU A 167 1.42 7.28 26.98
CA GLU A 167 2.58 7.73 26.21
C GLU A 167 2.49 7.31 24.74
N GLN A 168 2.07 6.08 24.51
CA GLN A 168 1.87 5.57 23.14
C GLN A 168 0.71 6.27 22.46
N ASP A 169 -0.39 6.51 23.16
CA ASP A 169 -1.56 7.21 22.65
C ASP A 169 -1.21 8.65 22.27
N GLU A 170 -0.45 9.36 23.11
CA GLU A 170 0.00 10.73 22.85
C GLU A 170 0.96 10.80 21.65
N ALA A 171 1.92 9.87 21.58
CA ALA A 171 2.85 9.80 20.45
C ALA A 171 2.13 9.58 19.11
N GLU A 172 1.12 8.72 19.09
CA GLU A 172 0.35 8.46 17.89
C GLU A 172 -0.57 9.63 17.51
N GLU A 173 -1.22 10.28 18.49
CA GLU A 173 -1.99 11.49 18.22
C GLU A 173 -1.13 12.62 17.67
N ARG A 174 0.11 12.74 18.14
CA ARG A 174 1.09 13.71 17.59
C ARG A 174 1.36 13.43 16.13
N ARG A 175 1.67 12.17 15.79
CA ARG A 175 1.92 11.74 14.40
C ARG A 175 0.75 12.09 13.49
N LEU A 176 -0.46 11.70 13.88
CA LEU A 176 -1.67 11.95 13.10
C LEU A 176 -1.96 13.45 12.93
N ARG A 177 -1.77 14.26 13.97
CA ARG A 177 -1.91 15.73 13.86
C ARG A 177 -0.95 16.33 12.84
N LEU A 178 0.30 15.88 12.83
CA LEU A 178 1.30 16.34 11.88
C LEU A 178 1.01 15.85 10.45
N GLU A 179 0.51 14.62 10.30
CA GLU A 179 0.04 14.09 9.01
C GLU A 179 -1.10 14.96 8.44
N LEU A 180 -2.10 15.29 9.28
CA LEU A 180 -3.20 16.18 8.90
C LEU A 180 -2.73 17.61 8.60
N ALA A 181 -1.78 18.14 9.39
CA ALA A 181 -1.20 19.45 9.14
C ALA A 181 -0.43 19.49 7.80
N ALA A 182 0.25 18.39 7.43
CA ALA A 182 0.92 18.27 6.15
C ALA A 182 -0.08 18.31 4.96
N GLN A 183 -1.25 17.68 5.11
CA GLN A 183 -2.31 17.78 4.10
C GLN A 183 -2.90 19.19 4.02
N GLN A 184 -3.09 19.87 5.16
CA GLN A 184 -3.55 21.26 5.19
C GLN A 184 -2.55 22.25 4.58
N ALA A 185 -1.25 21.96 4.66
CA ALA A 185 -0.19 22.84 4.15
C ALA A 185 -0.36 23.21 2.67
N ALA A 186 -1.06 22.39 1.89
CA ALA A 186 -1.39 22.68 0.50
C ALA A 186 -2.31 23.93 0.35
N HIS A 187 -3.14 24.21 1.36
CA HIS A 187 -4.12 25.32 1.36
C HIS A 187 -3.74 26.43 2.34
N ASP A 188 -3.23 26.07 3.53
CA ASP A 188 -2.83 27.02 4.58
C ASP A 188 -1.48 26.61 5.20
N PRO A 189 -0.35 26.96 4.56
CA PRO A 189 1.00 26.59 5.04
C PRO A 189 1.34 27.25 6.38
N ARG A 190 0.77 28.42 6.70
CA ARG A 190 1.03 29.11 7.97
C ARG A 190 0.31 28.48 9.15
N ASN A 191 -0.87 27.90 8.94
CA ASN A 191 -1.54 27.12 9.98
C ASN A 191 -0.79 25.79 10.24
N ALA A 192 -0.32 25.16 9.18
CA ALA A 192 0.52 23.97 9.27
C ALA A 192 1.83 24.24 10.02
N LEU A 193 2.49 25.39 9.77
CA LEU A 193 3.66 25.85 10.53
C LEU A 193 3.35 25.97 12.03
N ARG A 194 2.25 26.64 12.40
CA ARG A 194 1.84 26.78 13.81
C ARG A 194 1.59 25.42 14.49
N ALA A 195 1.02 24.46 13.76
CA ALA A 195 0.84 23.10 14.28
C ALA A 195 2.18 22.42 14.55
N ALA A 196 3.17 22.58 13.66
CA ALA A 196 4.52 22.06 13.84
C ALA A 196 5.25 22.74 15.03
N GLU A 197 5.20 24.07 15.12
CA GLU A 197 5.80 24.83 16.23
C GLU A 197 5.27 24.36 17.60
N LYS A 198 3.96 24.13 17.68
CA LYS A 198 3.35 23.59 18.91
C LYS A 198 3.86 22.18 19.22
N ASP A 199 4.03 21.34 18.22
CA ASP A 199 4.55 19.97 18.41
C ASP A 199 6.01 19.98 18.83
N LEU A 200 6.85 20.84 18.27
CA LEU A 200 8.26 21.00 18.63
C LEU A 200 8.49 21.41 20.09
N GLN A 201 7.50 22.02 20.75
CA GLN A 201 7.53 22.34 22.17
C GLN A 201 7.25 21.12 23.07
N THR A 202 6.70 20.04 22.52
CA THR A 202 6.37 18.83 23.27
C THR A 202 7.64 18.01 23.52
N PRO A 203 7.90 17.55 24.78
CA PRO A 203 9.01 16.66 25.08
C PRO A 203 8.90 15.31 24.35
N GLY A 204 10.03 14.67 24.09
CA GLY A 204 10.10 13.33 23.48
C GLY A 204 10.77 13.31 22.13
N ASP A 205 10.69 12.15 21.46
CA ASP A 205 11.27 11.92 20.15
C ASP A 205 10.56 12.73 19.07
N LEU A 206 11.33 13.18 18.09
CA LEU A 206 10.82 13.94 16.95
C LEU A 206 10.12 13.00 15.98
N PRO A 207 8.83 13.22 15.72
CA PRO A 207 8.09 12.42 14.75
C PRO A 207 8.61 12.69 13.33
N TRP A 208 8.78 11.65 12.56
CA TRP A 208 9.33 11.75 11.22
C TRP A 208 8.37 12.45 10.24
N GLU A 209 7.11 12.54 10.59
CA GLU A 209 6.09 13.31 9.89
C GLU A 209 6.43 14.80 9.78
N LEU A 210 7.25 15.35 10.68
CA LEU A 210 7.78 16.71 10.58
C LEU A 210 8.61 16.94 9.31
N ILE A 211 9.31 15.93 8.80
CA ILE A 211 10.06 16.04 7.55
C ILE A 211 9.11 16.20 6.36
N ASN A 212 8.02 15.43 6.33
CA ASN A 212 7.00 15.55 5.30
C ASN A 212 6.28 16.90 5.39
N LEU A 213 5.92 17.32 6.59
CA LEU A 213 5.29 18.62 6.82
C LEU A 213 6.18 19.77 6.35
N LEU A 214 7.48 19.72 6.68
CA LEU A 214 8.47 20.69 6.21
C LEU A 214 8.49 20.76 4.67
N ALA A 215 8.53 19.62 3.99
CA ALA A 215 8.54 19.56 2.54
C ALA A 215 7.27 20.19 1.93
N GLN A 216 6.09 19.92 2.50
CA GLN A 216 4.82 20.48 2.02
C GLN A 216 4.72 21.98 2.28
N VAL A 217 5.12 22.45 3.47
CA VAL A 217 5.13 23.88 3.81
C VAL A 217 6.10 24.63 2.91
N ALA A 218 7.34 24.15 2.74
CA ALA A 218 8.37 24.77 1.92
C ALA A 218 7.98 24.86 0.43
N ALA A 219 7.25 23.87 -0.07
CA ALA A 219 6.76 23.87 -1.46
C ALA A 219 5.72 24.97 -1.72
N LYS A 220 4.99 25.42 -0.70
CA LYS A 220 3.91 26.43 -0.83
C LYS A 220 4.31 27.81 -0.31
N ASP A 221 5.05 27.88 0.78
CA ASP A 221 5.56 29.10 1.40
C ASP A 221 7.05 28.86 1.80
N PRO A 222 8.02 29.22 0.95
CA PRO A 222 9.44 29.01 1.22
C PRO A 222 9.95 29.73 2.48
N GLU A 223 9.34 30.86 2.86
CA GLU A 223 9.71 31.59 4.07
C GLU A 223 9.28 30.82 5.33
N ALA A 224 8.02 30.34 5.36
CA ALA A 224 7.52 29.49 6.41
C ALA A 224 8.30 28.16 6.49
N GLY A 225 8.68 27.59 5.35
CA GLY A 225 9.54 26.39 5.28
C GLY A 225 10.92 26.64 5.87
N THR A 226 11.52 27.80 5.60
CA THR A 226 12.82 28.19 6.16
C THR A 226 12.73 28.34 7.68
N GLN A 227 11.69 29.00 8.17
CA GLN A 227 11.44 29.13 9.61
C GLN A 227 11.29 27.76 10.29
N LEU A 228 10.42 26.90 9.72
CA LEU A 228 10.19 25.55 10.26
C LEU A 228 11.49 24.73 10.31
N LEU A 229 12.31 24.77 9.25
CA LEU A 229 13.61 24.08 9.25
C LEU A 229 14.51 24.61 10.38
N HIS A 230 14.58 25.93 10.58
CA HIS A 230 15.36 26.53 11.65
C HIS A 230 14.91 26.01 13.03
N ASP A 231 13.58 25.97 13.27
CA ASP A 231 13.00 25.53 14.53
C ASP A 231 13.24 24.04 14.79
N ILE A 232 13.11 23.20 13.74
CA ILE A 232 13.44 21.77 13.82
C ILE A 232 14.93 21.58 14.16
N VAL A 233 15.84 22.30 13.50
CA VAL A 233 17.28 22.22 13.77
C VAL A 233 17.61 22.68 15.20
N ALA A 234 16.98 23.74 15.68
CA ALA A 234 17.12 24.20 17.06
C ALA A 234 16.67 23.12 18.05
N ARG A 235 15.55 22.46 17.78
CA ARG A 235 15.04 21.36 18.61
C ARG A 235 15.97 20.14 18.59
N VAL A 236 16.46 19.72 17.41
CA VAL A 236 17.44 18.62 17.27
C VAL A 236 18.68 18.87 18.14
N ARG A 237 19.20 20.10 18.12
CA ARG A 237 20.37 20.49 18.95
C ARG A 237 20.13 20.42 20.44
N SER A 238 18.89 20.63 20.89
CA SER A 238 18.53 20.52 22.31
C SER A 238 18.24 19.07 22.75
N THR A 239 18.28 18.12 21.82
CA THR A 239 17.97 16.72 22.07
C THR A 239 19.26 15.89 22.15
N ASP A 240 19.27 14.86 22.99
CA ASP A 240 20.38 13.91 23.04
C ASP A 240 20.36 13.00 21.80
N LEU A 241 21.37 13.15 20.96
CA LEU A 241 21.57 12.33 19.76
C LEU A 241 22.46 11.10 20.00
N SER A 242 23.05 10.95 21.19
CA SER A 242 23.94 9.83 21.50
C SER A 242 23.19 8.54 21.84
N SER A 243 21.93 8.66 22.25
CA SER A 243 21.06 7.52 22.49
C SER A 243 20.63 6.86 21.18
N PRO A 244 20.50 5.51 21.12
CA PRO A 244 19.98 4.80 19.95
C PRO A 244 18.48 5.02 19.71
N ASN A 245 17.95 6.13 20.17
CA ASN A 245 16.59 6.57 19.95
C ASN A 245 16.36 7.10 18.51
N GLY A 246 15.10 7.40 18.19
CA GLY A 246 14.69 7.88 16.87
C GLY A 246 15.31 9.21 16.45
N ASN A 247 15.77 10.07 17.40
CA ASN A 247 16.20 11.44 17.12
C ASN A 247 17.47 11.53 16.27
N PHE A 248 18.44 10.62 16.45
CA PHE A 248 19.63 10.57 15.59
C PHE A 248 19.25 10.24 14.13
N ASN A 249 18.43 9.21 13.95
CA ASN A 249 17.96 8.82 12.63
C ASN A 249 17.07 9.90 11.99
N PHE A 250 16.23 10.57 12.79
CA PHE A 250 15.45 11.72 12.33
C PHE A 250 16.37 12.85 11.80
N ALA A 251 17.38 13.24 12.58
CA ALA A 251 18.33 14.29 12.20
C ALA A 251 19.08 13.94 10.92
N LEU A 252 19.50 12.69 10.79
CA LEU A 252 20.21 12.19 9.61
C LEU A 252 19.31 12.18 8.36
N ASN A 253 18.06 11.71 8.50
CA ASN A 253 17.09 11.74 7.42
C ASN A 253 16.72 13.16 7.00
N LEU A 254 16.59 14.08 7.97
CA LEU A 254 16.39 15.50 7.69
C LEU A 254 17.54 16.07 6.86
N LEU A 255 18.79 15.82 7.28
CA LEU A 255 19.97 16.28 6.55
C LEU A 255 20.00 15.74 5.11
N ASN A 256 19.74 14.45 4.92
CA ASN A 256 19.72 13.82 3.60
C ASN A 256 18.60 14.35 2.69
N SER A 257 17.39 14.53 3.25
CA SER A 257 16.25 15.06 2.49
C SER A 257 16.50 16.47 2.01
N GLN A 258 17.11 17.31 2.87
CA GLN A 258 17.42 18.69 2.52
C GLN A 258 18.63 18.81 1.59
N ALA A 259 19.63 17.93 1.71
CA ALA A 259 20.76 17.89 0.79
C ALA A 259 20.35 17.59 -0.66
N SER A 260 19.37 16.71 -0.84
CA SER A 260 18.83 16.37 -2.16
C SER A 260 18.03 17.53 -2.80
N THR A 261 17.43 18.41 -1.99
CA THR A 261 16.63 19.56 -2.46
C THR A 261 17.44 20.85 -2.58
N SER A 262 18.59 20.96 -1.92
CA SER A 262 19.44 22.16 -1.85
C SER A 262 19.99 22.64 -3.20
N ASN A 263 20.00 21.80 -4.24
CA ASN A 263 20.39 22.17 -5.59
C ASN A 263 19.53 23.27 -6.23
N ASN A 264 18.39 23.62 -5.61
CA ASN A 264 17.46 24.64 -6.10
C ASN A 264 17.64 26.04 -5.45
N GLY A 265 18.65 26.24 -4.60
CA GLY A 265 19.07 27.55 -4.10
C GLY A 265 18.17 28.23 -3.06
N THR A 266 17.19 27.54 -2.50
CA THR A 266 16.21 28.12 -1.54
C THR A 266 16.41 27.67 -0.09
N THR A 267 17.35 26.77 0.18
CA THR A 267 17.51 26.17 1.51
C THR A 267 18.56 26.96 2.34
N PRO A 268 18.28 27.29 3.63
CA PRO A 268 19.23 28.01 4.47
C PRO A 268 20.42 27.11 4.81
N GLU A 269 21.53 27.30 4.09
CA GLU A 269 22.77 26.55 4.27
C GLU A 269 23.29 26.55 5.70
N ASP A 270 23.12 27.65 6.44
CA ASP A 270 23.62 27.77 7.80
C ASP A 270 22.90 26.82 8.78
N SER A 271 21.59 26.61 8.61
CA SER A 271 20.85 25.62 9.39
C SER A 271 21.33 24.20 9.10
N LEU A 272 21.58 23.88 7.83
CA LEU A 272 22.08 22.56 7.43
C LEU A 272 23.52 22.31 7.88
N ARG A 273 24.40 23.33 7.82
CA ARG A 273 25.76 23.26 8.40
C ARG A 273 25.68 22.97 9.89
N THR A 274 24.83 23.69 10.61
CA THR A 274 24.63 23.51 12.05
C THR A 274 24.13 22.11 12.38
N LEU A 275 23.18 21.59 11.59
CA LEU A 275 22.65 20.23 11.74
C LEU A 275 23.76 19.18 11.48
N ALA A 276 24.49 19.32 10.37
CA ALA A 276 25.56 18.41 9.99
C ALA A 276 26.68 18.39 11.03
N ASP A 277 27.09 19.56 11.56
CA ASP A 277 28.09 19.66 12.64
C ASP A 277 27.62 19.00 13.93
N SER A 278 26.35 19.14 14.31
CA SER A 278 25.78 18.51 15.49
C SER A 278 25.80 16.98 15.38
N ILE A 279 25.29 16.43 14.27
CA ILE A 279 25.27 14.99 14.02
C ILE A 279 26.71 14.44 13.97
N ALA A 280 27.62 15.11 13.24
CA ALA A 280 29.00 14.67 13.09
C ALA A 280 29.74 14.69 14.44
N SER A 281 29.53 15.72 15.26
CA SER A 281 30.13 15.83 16.60
C SER A 281 29.71 14.68 17.50
N THR A 282 28.42 14.33 17.46
CA THR A 282 27.88 13.19 18.23
C THR A 282 28.46 11.87 17.70
N ALA A 283 28.48 11.67 16.40
CA ALA A 283 28.97 10.44 15.78
C ALA A 283 30.50 10.23 15.98
N LEU A 284 31.25 11.31 16.11
CA LEU A 284 32.70 11.27 16.37
C LEU A 284 33.03 10.98 17.85
N ASN A 285 32.06 11.07 18.76
CA ASN A 285 32.26 10.71 20.16
C ASN A 285 32.75 9.24 20.25
N PRO A 286 33.80 8.92 21.07
CA PRO A 286 34.26 7.55 21.27
C PRO A 286 33.18 6.60 21.81
N GLU A 287 32.23 7.10 22.60
CA GLU A 287 31.15 6.32 23.19
C GLU A 287 29.96 6.10 22.23
N PHE A 288 30.00 6.66 21.00
CA PHE A 288 28.91 6.51 20.04
C PHE A 288 28.75 5.05 19.59
N PRO A 289 27.52 4.49 19.60
CA PRO A 289 27.28 3.08 19.34
C PRO A 289 27.75 2.67 17.93
N ALA A 290 28.65 1.69 17.88
CA ALA A 290 29.25 1.23 16.62
C ALA A 290 28.22 0.80 15.54
N PRO A 291 27.09 0.11 15.87
CA PRO A 291 26.07 -0.23 14.88
C PRO A 291 25.42 0.97 14.18
N MET A 292 25.34 2.12 14.89
CA MET A 292 24.78 3.36 14.31
C MET A 292 25.73 4.05 13.33
N LEU A 293 27.03 3.74 13.35
CA LEU A 293 28.00 4.30 12.39
C LEU A 293 27.66 3.91 10.94
N ARG A 294 27.09 2.72 10.76
CA ARG A 294 26.71 2.24 9.42
C ARG A 294 25.68 3.17 8.74
N THR A 295 24.74 3.71 9.49
CA THR A 295 23.71 4.61 8.92
C THR A 295 24.30 5.90 8.35
N LEU A 296 25.52 6.29 8.81
CA LEU A 296 26.21 7.48 8.31
C LEU A 296 26.82 7.31 6.92
N GLN A 297 27.09 6.07 6.47
CA GLN A 297 27.76 5.83 5.19
C GLN A 297 26.98 6.45 4.03
N ALA A 298 25.68 6.23 3.97
CA ALA A 298 24.81 6.79 2.93
C ALA A 298 24.72 8.33 2.98
N SER A 299 25.02 8.93 4.14
CA SER A 299 24.92 10.37 4.37
C SER A 299 26.25 11.12 4.18
N LEU A 300 27.35 10.41 3.91
CA LEU A 300 28.66 11.06 3.70
C LEU A 300 28.63 12.18 2.68
N PRO A 301 27.95 12.08 1.50
CA PRO A 301 27.87 13.19 0.56
C PRO A 301 27.27 14.46 1.15
N ALA A 302 26.25 14.33 2.02
CA ALA A 302 25.66 15.48 2.71
C ALA A 302 26.64 16.12 3.71
N PHE A 303 27.43 15.32 4.44
CA PHE A 303 28.48 15.86 5.29
C PHE A 303 29.59 16.52 4.49
N GLU A 304 29.97 16.02 3.32
CA GLU A 304 30.95 16.66 2.45
C GLU A 304 30.48 18.04 1.98
N GLN A 305 29.20 18.18 1.73
CA GLN A 305 28.59 19.44 1.30
C GLN A 305 28.51 20.45 2.46
N PHE A 306 28.01 20.04 3.63
CA PHE A 306 27.66 20.98 4.70
C PHE A 306 28.67 21.03 5.85
N ALA A 307 29.47 19.99 6.08
CA ALA A 307 30.48 19.90 7.14
C ALA A 307 31.78 19.22 6.66
N PRO A 308 32.48 19.76 5.61
CA PRO A 308 33.59 19.08 4.96
C PRO A 308 34.75 18.74 5.90
N SER A 309 35.02 19.58 6.90
CA SER A 309 36.05 19.31 7.92
C SER A 309 35.72 18.09 8.79
N ARG A 310 34.45 17.82 9.07
CA ARG A 310 33.97 16.66 9.82
C ARG A 310 33.86 15.41 8.98
N ALA A 311 33.53 15.56 7.69
CA ALA A 311 33.36 14.45 6.77
C ALA A 311 34.63 13.58 6.65
N GLN A 312 35.83 14.19 6.68
CA GLN A 312 37.09 13.45 6.67
C GLN A 312 37.26 12.57 7.94
N ALA A 313 36.98 13.14 9.10
CA ALA A 313 37.06 12.40 10.38
C ALA A 313 36.01 11.27 10.45
N LEU A 314 34.79 11.52 9.94
CA LEU A 314 33.75 10.48 9.83
C LEU A 314 34.17 9.34 8.91
N ARG A 315 34.78 9.64 7.76
CA ARG A 315 35.32 8.60 6.85
C ARG A 315 36.37 7.75 7.54
N GLN A 316 37.28 8.36 8.29
CA GLN A 316 38.29 7.62 9.03
C GLN A 316 37.65 6.71 10.08
N LYS A 317 36.72 7.23 10.88
CA LYS A 317 36.00 6.42 11.90
C LYS A 317 35.20 5.27 11.28
N LEU A 318 34.54 5.52 10.14
CA LEU A 318 33.86 4.48 9.38
C LEU A 318 34.82 3.43 8.85
N ALA A 319 35.99 3.82 8.31
CA ALA A 319 37.00 2.88 7.84
C ALA A 319 37.52 1.98 8.97
N GLU A 320 37.77 2.54 10.16
CA GLU A 320 38.15 1.78 11.34
C GLU A 320 37.04 0.79 11.76
N TYR A 321 35.77 1.23 11.74
CA TYR A 321 34.60 0.38 12.01
C TYR A 321 34.52 -0.80 11.02
N PHE A 322 34.58 -0.55 9.70
CA PHE A 322 34.52 -1.60 8.69
C PHE A 322 35.70 -2.57 8.74
N GLN A 323 36.89 -2.10 9.14
CA GLN A 323 38.04 -3.00 9.34
C GLN A 323 37.83 -3.94 10.51
N ALA A 324 37.16 -3.49 11.57
CA ALA A 324 36.90 -4.26 12.79
C ALA A 324 35.76 -5.28 12.66
N LEU A 325 34.97 -5.25 11.58
CA LEU A 325 33.87 -6.18 11.35
C LEU A 325 34.36 -7.64 11.21
N THR A 326 33.57 -8.56 11.74
CA THR A 326 33.80 -10.00 11.53
C THR A 326 33.59 -10.40 10.06
N PRO A 327 34.15 -11.52 9.61
CA PRO A 327 33.91 -12.01 8.24
C PRO A 327 32.42 -12.13 7.88
N GLU A 328 31.60 -12.59 8.82
CA GLU A 328 30.14 -12.69 8.66
C GLU A 328 29.50 -11.31 8.47
N GLN A 329 29.84 -10.33 9.32
CA GLN A 329 29.34 -8.97 9.21
C GLN A 329 29.76 -8.33 7.87
N LYS A 330 31.00 -8.57 7.43
CA LYS A 330 31.47 -8.09 6.12
C LYS A 330 30.67 -8.68 4.96
N SER A 331 30.29 -9.94 5.04
CA SER A 331 29.46 -10.57 4.01
C SER A 331 28.06 -9.97 3.94
N TRP A 332 27.47 -9.67 5.09
CA TRP A 332 26.18 -8.97 5.13
C TRP A 332 26.28 -7.53 4.61
N ASP A 333 27.38 -6.84 4.86
CA ASP A 333 27.64 -5.52 4.32
C ASP A 333 27.82 -5.55 2.79
N GLN A 334 28.61 -6.50 2.29
CA GLN A 334 28.79 -6.68 0.85
C GLN A 334 27.47 -7.00 0.15
N PHE A 335 26.64 -7.86 0.76
CA PHE A 335 25.30 -8.13 0.24
C PHE A 335 24.42 -6.88 0.24
N SER A 336 24.43 -6.10 1.32
CA SER A 336 23.67 -4.85 1.42
C SER A 336 24.11 -3.80 0.37
N ASP A 337 25.43 -3.66 0.16
CA ASP A 337 25.99 -2.76 -0.84
C ASP A 337 25.66 -3.22 -2.26
N ALA A 338 25.69 -4.54 -2.49
CA ALA A 338 25.29 -5.14 -3.76
C ALA A 338 23.80 -4.89 -4.04
N GLN A 339 22.95 -5.03 -3.02
CA GLN A 339 21.53 -4.74 -3.10
C GLN A 339 21.26 -3.26 -3.41
N ALA A 340 21.92 -2.36 -2.70
CA ALA A 340 21.80 -0.91 -2.91
C ALA A 340 22.31 -0.47 -4.31
N SER A 341 23.33 -1.16 -4.85
CA SER A 341 23.84 -0.88 -6.20
C SER A 341 22.89 -1.31 -7.32
N GLY A 342 21.96 -2.24 -7.04
CA GLY A 342 21.10 -2.86 -8.05
C GLY A 342 21.84 -3.72 -9.09
N ASP A 343 23.16 -3.99 -8.89
CA ASP A 343 23.95 -4.78 -9.82
C ASP A 343 23.78 -6.29 -9.56
N PRO A 344 23.14 -7.02 -10.49
CA PRO A 344 22.91 -8.45 -10.32
C PRO A 344 24.19 -9.30 -10.16
N ASN A 345 25.29 -8.87 -10.77
CA ASN A 345 26.55 -9.61 -10.69
C ASN A 345 27.20 -9.44 -9.31
N ARG A 346 27.07 -8.28 -8.70
CA ARG A 346 27.50 -8.04 -7.31
C ARG A 346 26.71 -8.88 -6.33
N LEU A 347 25.40 -9.02 -6.55
CA LEU A 347 24.54 -9.88 -5.72
C LEU A 347 24.93 -11.35 -5.79
N LEU A 348 25.22 -11.86 -7.01
CA LEU A 348 25.74 -13.23 -7.18
C LEU A 348 27.08 -13.40 -6.47
N ALA A 349 28.00 -12.48 -6.67
CA ALA A 349 29.32 -12.52 -6.02
C ALA A 349 29.20 -12.49 -4.49
N ALA A 350 28.27 -11.71 -3.94
CA ALA A 350 28.02 -11.68 -2.50
C ALA A 350 27.52 -13.02 -1.97
N ALA A 351 26.65 -13.73 -2.71
CA ALA A 351 26.21 -15.07 -2.33
C ALA A 351 27.34 -16.10 -2.41
N GLU A 352 28.13 -16.10 -3.49
CA GLU A 352 29.19 -17.10 -3.73
C GLU A 352 30.39 -16.94 -2.78
N GLN A 353 30.78 -15.70 -2.47
CA GLN A 353 31.97 -15.37 -1.65
C GLN A 353 31.68 -15.38 -0.14
N SER A 354 30.43 -15.54 0.28
CA SER A 354 30.07 -15.57 1.69
C SER A 354 30.62 -16.83 2.40
N PRO A 355 31.04 -16.72 3.68
CA PRO A 355 31.37 -17.86 4.52
C PRO A 355 30.21 -18.88 4.59
N GLU A 356 30.56 -20.17 4.81
CA GLU A 356 29.62 -21.29 4.73
C GLU A 356 28.43 -21.16 5.69
N ASP A 357 28.66 -20.61 6.88
CA ASP A 357 27.69 -20.38 7.96
C ASP A 357 26.61 -19.35 7.62
N VAL A 358 26.92 -18.33 6.78
CA VAL A 358 25.95 -17.30 6.35
C VAL A 358 25.54 -17.45 4.88
N ARG A 359 26.25 -18.26 4.10
CA ARG A 359 26.03 -18.44 2.65
C ARG A 359 24.60 -18.83 2.32
N SER A 360 24.04 -19.79 3.06
CA SER A 360 22.67 -20.26 2.81
C SER A 360 21.65 -19.12 2.95
N ASN A 361 21.78 -18.29 3.98
CA ASN A 361 20.87 -17.17 4.22
C ASN A 361 21.02 -16.08 3.15
N ILE A 362 22.25 -15.73 2.78
CA ILE A 362 22.51 -14.73 1.73
C ILE A 362 22.03 -15.26 0.38
N SER A 363 22.33 -16.50 0.03
CA SER A 363 21.85 -17.13 -1.21
C SER A 363 20.32 -17.14 -1.29
N GLN A 364 19.64 -17.42 -0.19
CA GLN A 364 18.19 -17.36 -0.13
C GLN A 364 17.66 -15.95 -0.42
N GLN A 365 18.24 -14.92 0.20
CA GLN A 365 17.81 -13.54 -0.03
C GLN A 365 18.09 -13.09 -1.48
N VAL A 366 19.25 -13.45 -2.03
CA VAL A 366 19.60 -13.17 -3.43
C VAL A 366 18.65 -13.88 -4.38
N ALA A 367 18.32 -15.14 -4.12
CA ALA A 367 17.38 -15.90 -4.93
C ALA A 367 15.99 -15.26 -4.93
N TRP A 368 15.49 -14.81 -3.76
CA TRP A 368 14.22 -14.08 -3.66
C TRP A 368 14.25 -12.74 -4.39
N GLN A 369 15.37 -12.01 -4.35
CA GLN A 369 15.50 -10.76 -5.06
C GLN A 369 15.45 -10.96 -6.58
N PHE A 370 16.16 -11.96 -7.11
CA PHE A 370 16.07 -12.31 -8.53
C PHE A 370 14.68 -12.82 -8.91
N ALA A 371 14.03 -13.60 -8.03
CA ALA A 371 12.69 -14.10 -8.25
C ALA A 371 11.68 -12.95 -8.36
N ASN A 372 11.77 -11.95 -7.48
CA ASN A 372 10.91 -10.77 -7.51
C ASN A 372 11.15 -9.88 -8.74
N ASN A 373 12.33 -9.95 -9.34
CA ASN A 373 12.64 -9.26 -10.60
C ASN A 373 12.27 -10.09 -11.84
N GLY A 374 11.91 -11.38 -11.67
CA GLY A 374 11.63 -12.29 -12.77
C GLY A 374 12.87 -12.75 -13.53
N ASP A 375 14.05 -12.71 -12.90
CA ASP A 375 15.31 -13.13 -13.52
C ASP A 375 15.51 -14.65 -13.39
N LEU A 376 14.75 -15.42 -14.17
CA LEU A 376 14.78 -16.88 -14.16
C LEU A 376 16.17 -17.50 -14.35
N PRO A 377 17.04 -17.00 -15.25
CA PRO A 377 18.38 -17.56 -15.39
C PRO A 377 19.20 -17.48 -14.10
N ARG A 378 19.20 -16.32 -13.43
CA ARG A 378 19.96 -16.13 -12.19
C ARG A 378 19.33 -16.87 -11.00
N VAL A 379 18.00 -16.91 -10.95
CA VAL A 379 17.31 -17.73 -9.93
C VAL A 379 17.72 -19.19 -10.03
N ARG A 380 17.81 -19.79 -11.24
CA ARG A 380 18.27 -21.19 -11.40
C ARG A 380 19.69 -21.38 -10.89
N GLN A 381 20.59 -20.46 -11.21
CA GLN A 381 21.99 -20.51 -10.75
C GLN A 381 22.07 -20.50 -9.21
N VAL A 382 21.36 -19.57 -8.55
CA VAL A 382 21.40 -19.45 -7.08
C VAL A 382 20.61 -20.57 -6.40
N ALA A 383 19.51 -21.03 -7.00
CA ALA A 383 18.66 -22.08 -6.45
C ALA A 383 19.40 -23.42 -6.27
N GLU A 384 20.43 -23.68 -7.09
CA GLU A 384 21.28 -24.87 -6.93
C GLU A 384 22.05 -24.89 -5.59
N SER A 385 22.34 -23.70 -5.04
CA SER A 385 23.00 -23.56 -3.73
C SER A 385 22.05 -23.65 -2.54
N LEU A 386 20.73 -23.62 -2.75
CA LEU A 386 19.74 -23.78 -1.69
C LEU A 386 19.61 -25.24 -1.28
N THR A 387 19.78 -25.52 0.00
CA THR A 387 19.74 -26.89 0.54
C THR A 387 18.31 -27.44 0.67
N ASP A 388 17.32 -26.56 0.93
CA ASP A 388 15.92 -26.95 1.08
C ASP A 388 15.20 -27.02 -0.27
N PRO A 389 14.72 -28.20 -0.69
CA PRO A 389 13.98 -28.38 -1.94
C PRO A 389 12.68 -27.57 -1.99
N LEU A 390 12.01 -27.37 -0.85
CA LEU A 390 10.75 -26.61 -0.79
C LEU A 390 11.01 -25.13 -1.05
N GLN A 391 12.04 -24.56 -0.44
CA GLN A 391 12.45 -23.17 -0.69
C GLN A 391 12.85 -22.98 -2.15
N ARG A 392 13.58 -23.93 -2.73
CA ARG A 392 13.97 -23.91 -4.15
C ARG A 392 12.74 -23.84 -5.06
N GLU A 393 11.75 -24.69 -4.80
CA GLU A 393 10.51 -24.69 -5.58
C GLU A 393 9.74 -23.37 -5.41
N GLN A 394 9.61 -22.85 -4.19
CA GLN A 394 8.94 -21.58 -3.91
C GLN A 394 9.57 -20.41 -4.66
N VAL A 395 10.90 -20.31 -4.62
CA VAL A 395 11.64 -19.24 -5.33
C VAL A 395 11.46 -19.37 -6.84
N MET A 396 11.50 -20.59 -7.39
CA MET A 396 11.27 -20.84 -8.81
C MET A 396 9.84 -20.46 -9.24
N GLN A 397 8.82 -20.84 -8.46
CA GLN A 397 7.42 -20.48 -8.74
C GLN A 397 7.21 -18.96 -8.67
N GLN A 398 7.86 -18.28 -7.74
CA GLN A 398 7.82 -16.82 -7.67
C GLN A 398 8.47 -16.17 -8.90
N ALA A 399 9.64 -16.66 -9.31
CA ALA A 399 10.34 -16.16 -10.50
C ALA A 399 9.51 -16.37 -11.78
N LEU A 400 8.85 -17.52 -11.92
CA LEU A 400 7.95 -17.79 -13.04
C LEU A 400 6.77 -16.82 -13.06
N ARG A 401 6.12 -16.59 -11.91
CA ARG A 401 5.03 -15.62 -11.80
C ARG A 401 5.46 -14.22 -12.21
N GLN A 402 6.59 -13.75 -11.67
CA GLN A 402 7.10 -12.42 -11.97
C GLN A 402 7.53 -12.28 -13.44
N SER A 403 8.20 -13.30 -14.00
CA SER A 403 8.55 -13.30 -15.43
C SER A 403 7.32 -13.27 -16.32
N ALA A 404 6.27 -14.03 -15.97
CA ALA A 404 5.02 -14.02 -16.69
C ALA A 404 4.33 -12.63 -16.64
N TRP A 405 4.35 -11.98 -15.46
CA TRP A 405 3.88 -10.61 -15.31
C TRP A 405 4.68 -9.60 -16.13
N ASN A 406 6.00 -9.72 -16.13
CA ASN A 406 6.87 -8.84 -16.92
C ASN A 406 6.57 -8.97 -18.42
N ALA A 407 6.39 -10.19 -18.92
CA ALA A 407 6.00 -10.44 -20.30
C ALA A 407 4.61 -9.85 -20.63
N CYS A 408 3.64 -10.03 -19.70
CA CYS A 408 2.30 -9.44 -19.85
C CYS A 408 2.34 -7.91 -19.91
N ASN A 409 3.11 -7.25 -19.03
CA ASN A 409 3.24 -5.80 -19.00
C ASN A 409 3.97 -5.23 -20.24
N GLN A 410 4.80 -6.05 -20.89
CA GLN A 410 5.43 -5.70 -22.17
C GLN A 410 4.51 -5.94 -23.38
N GLY A 411 3.30 -6.48 -23.16
CA GLY A 411 2.35 -6.81 -24.20
C GLY A 411 2.64 -8.15 -24.90
N ASP A 412 3.62 -8.92 -24.46
CA ASP A 412 3.91 -10.26 -24.96
C ASP A 412 3.04 -11.31 -24.22
N PHE A 413 1.76 -11.31 -24.57
CA PHE A 413 0.78 -12.22 -23.97
C PHE A 413 1.04 -13.69 -24.31
N ALA A 414 1.72 -13.97 -25.43
CA ALA A 414 2.08 -15.33 -25.81
C ALA A 414 3.16 -15.90 -24.86
N ALA A 415 4.23 -15.14 -24.60
CA ALA A 415 5.25 -15.49 -23.64
C ALA A 415 4.69 -15.58 -22.21
N ALA A 416 3.83 -14.62 -21.81
CA ALA A 416 3.18 -14.64 -20.50
C ALA A 416 2.37 -15.93 -20.27
N ARG A 417 1.57 -16.34 -21.27
CA ARG A 417 0.79 -17.59 -21.24
C ARG A 417 1.69 -18.83 -21.17
N GLN A 418 2.77 -18.87 -21.95
CA GLN A 418 3.73 -19.99 -21.93
C GLN A 418 4.42 -20.14 -20.56
N LEU A 419 4.79 -19.03 -19.93
CA LEU A 419 5.35 -19.03 -18.58
C LEU A 419 4.31 -19.49 -17.54
N ALA A 420 3.07 -19.01 -17.68
CA ALA A 420 1.98 -19.41 -16.79
C ALA A 420 1.71 -20.93 -16.83
N GLN A 421 1.93 -21.61 -17.95
CA GLN A 421 1.77 -23.08 -18.04
C GLN A 421 2.70 -23.87 -17.09
N GLN A 422 3.81 -23.27 -16.64
CA GLN A 422 4.75 -23.89 -15.71
C GLN A 422 4.40 -23.61 -14.24
N ILE A 423 3.37 -22.83 -13.98
CA ILE A 423 2.97 -22.44 -12.64
C ILE A 423 2.07 -23.48 -12.02
N THR A 424 2.36 -23.80 -10.78
CA THR A 424 1.61 -24.73 -9.92
C THR A 424 1.25 -24.03 -8.60
N PRO A 425 0.08 -24.30 -8.00
CA PRO A 425 -1.02 -25.13 -8.50
C PRO A 425 -1.81 -24.51 -9.66
N GLU A 426 -2.74 -25.28 -10.24
CA GLU A 426 -3.53 -24.82 -11.40
C GLU A 426 -4.47 -23.65 -11.07
N GLU A 427 -4.89 -23.51 -9.82
CA GLU A 427 -5.67 -22.36 -9.34
C GLU A 427 -4.88 -21.04 -9.45
N ASP A 428 -3.59 -21.06 -9.11
CA ASP A 428 -2.68 -19.91 -9.28
C ASP A 428 -2.51 -19.58 -10.77
N ARG A 429 -2.37 -20.62 -11.63
CA ARG A 429 -2.31 -20.45 -13.09
C ARG A 429 -3.58 -19.83 -13.64
N ALA A 430 -4.75 -20.32 -13.23
CA ALA A 430 -6.04 -19.80 -13.68
C ALA A 430 -6.22 -18.32 -13.25
N THR A 431 -5.81 -17.99 -12.03
CA THR A 431 -5.81 -16.61 -11.52
C THR A 431 -4.95 -15.69 -12.37
N LEU A 432 -3.73 -16.09 -12.69
CA LEU A 432 -2.82 -15.31 -13.54
C LEU A 432 -3.34 -15.15 -14.96
N LEU A 433 -3.87 -16.22 -15.56
CA LEU A 433 -4.48 -16.15 -16.90
C LEU A 433 -5.66 -15.17 -16.92
N ALA A 434 -6.49 -15.13 -15.86
CA ALA A 434 -7.58 -14.18 -15.74
C ALA A 434 -7.06 -12.72 -15.66
N GLN A 435 -6.00 -12.49 -14.90
CA GLN A 435 -5.38 -11.17 -14.78
C GLN A 435 -4.72 -10.72 -16.11
N PHE A 436 -4.02 -11.64 -16.78
CA PHE A 436 -3.44 -11.35 -18.12
C PHE A 436 -4.51 -11.07 -19.16
N ALA A 437 -5.66 -11.75 -19.08
CA ALA A 437 -6.80 -11.48 -19.95
C ALA A 437 -7.35 -10.05 -19.75
N VAL A 438 -7.40 -9.57 -18.51
CA VAL A 438 -7.77 -8.17 -18.21
C VAL A 438 -6.81 -7.18 -18.89
N ASN A 439 -5.49 -7.43 -18.80
CA ASN A 439 -4.49 -6.59 -19.45
C ASN A 439 -4.59 -6.66 -20.98
N ALA A 440 -4.87 -7.85 -21.53
CA ALA A 440 -5.06 -8.04 -22.97
C ALA A 440 -6.30 -7.29 -23.49
N VAL A 441 -7.40 -7.23 -22.70
CA VAL A 441 -8.56 -6.38 -23.01
C VAL A 441 -8.16 -4.91 -23.07
N GLY A 442 -7.39 -4.43 -22.08
CA GLY A 442 -6.85 -3.06 -22.05
C GLY A 442 -5.98 -2.74 -23.28
N ALA A 443 -5.25 -3.75 -23.79
CA ALA A 443 -4.44 -3.66 -25.00
C ALA A 443 -5.24 -3.89 -26.31
N LEU A 444 -6.58 -3.96 -26.26
CA LEU A 444 -7.48 -4.23 -27.39
C LEU A 444 -7.24 -5.60 -28.06
N GLN A 445 -6.75 -6.59 -27.32
CA GLN A 445 -6.49 -7.95 -27.80
C GLN A 445 -7.55 -8.94 -27.27
N GLU A 446 -8.82 -8.69 -27.56
CA GLU A 446 -9.97 -9.44 -27.03
C GLU A 446 -9.93 -10.94 -27.35
N ALA A 447 -9.42 -11.33 -28.52
CA ALA A 447 -9.31 -12.74 -28.90
C ALA A 447 -8.37 -13.50 -27.96
N ILE A 448 -7.20 -12.93 -27.66
CA ILE A 448 -6.22 -13.51 -26.75
C ILE A 448 -6.78 -13.55 -25.32
N ALA A 449 -7.45 -12.47 -24.89
CA ALA A 449 -8.12 -12.42 -23.59
C ALA A 449 -9.16 -13.53 -23.46
N GLN A 450 -9.96 -13.76 -24.49
CA GLN A 450 -10.97 -14.83 -24.50
C GLN A 450 -10.31 -16.22 -24.39
N GLU A 451 -9.26 -16.49 -25.15
CA GLU A 451 -8.53 -17.78 -25.08
C GLU A 451 -7.98 -18.04 -23.67
N MET A 452 -7.37 -17.02 -23.04
CA MET A 452 -6.85 -17.13 -21.67
C MET A 452 -7.95 -17.42 -20.67
N LEU A 453 -9.10 -16.76 -20.77
CA LEU A 453 -10.23 -16.98 -19.85
C LEU A 453 -10.89 -18.35 -20.05
N GLU A 454 -10.93 -18.86 -21.28
CA GLU A 454 -11.43 -20.22 -21.54
C GLU A 454 -10.48 -21.28 -20.99
N GLU A 455 -9.16 -21.07 -21.14
CA GLU A 455 -8.15 -21.93 -20.52
C GLU A 455 -8.27 -21.90 -18.99
N ALA A 456 -8.34 -20.70 -18.37
CA ALA A 456 -8.51 -20.54 -16.93
C ALA A 456 -9.77 -21.26 -16.42
N SER A 457 -10.91 -21.09 -17.12
CA SER A 457 -12.16 -21.76 -16.77
C SER A 457 -12.05 -23.29 -16.86
N GLY A 458 -11.35 -23.79 -17.88
CA GLY A 458 -11.10 -25.23 -18.07
C GLY A 458 -10.28 -25.84 -16.94
N LEU A 459 -9.25 -25.12 -16.46
CA LEU A 459 -8.42 -25.54 -15.32
C LEU A 459 -9.22 -25.69 -14.01
N LEU A 460 -10.25 -24.86 -13.83
CA LEU A 460 -11.05 -24.85 -12.60
C LEU A 460 -12.24 -25.83 -12.62
N ALA A 461 -12.61 -26.33 -13.80
CA ALA A 461 -13.86 -27.09 -13.99
C ALA A 461 -13.88 -28.44 -13.24
N SER A 462 -12.72 -29.10 -13.08
CA SER A 462 -12.59 -30.46 -12.53
C SER A 462 -12.07 -30.51 -11.10
N ARG A 463 -11.97 -29.36 -10.41
CA ARG A 463 -11.35 -29.26 -9.10
C ARG A 463 -12.31 -29.49 -7.94
N SER A 464 -11.76 -30.02 -6.85
CA SER A 464 -12.49 -30.15 -5.60
C SER A 464 -12.73 -28.78 -4.94
N PRO A 465 -13.89 -28.55 -4.30
CA PRO A 465 -14.19 -27.30 -3.63
C PRO A 465 -13.13 -26.94 -2.57
N GLY A 466 -12.70 -25.67 -2.56
CA GLY A 466 -11.74 -25.15 -1.61
C GLY A 466 -11.58 -23.63 -1.76
N ALA A 467 -10.95 -22.99 -0.77
CA ALA A 467 -10.80 -21.52 -0.74
C ALA A 467 -10.01 -21.00 -1.95
N SER A 468 -8.92 -21.67 -2.33
CA SER A 468 -8.09 -21.28 -3.49
C SER A 468 -8.87 -21.40 -4.80
N LEU A 469 -9.64 -22.48 -4.98
CA LEU A 469 -10.51 -22.66 -6.14
C LEU A 469 -11.57 -21.55 -6.19
N PHE A 470 -12.21 -21.24 -5.06
CA PHE A 470 -13.22 -20.20 -4.97
C PHE A 470 -12.65 -18.83 -5.35
N ALA A 471 -11.49 -18.46 -4.81
CA ALA A 471 -10.81 -17.20 -5.15
C ALA A 471 -10.47 -17.13 -6.66
N ALA A 472 -9.94 -18.21 -7.24
CA ALA A 472 -9.62 -18.28 -8.67
C ALA A 472 -10.89 -18.16 -9.54
N GLN A 473 -12.00 -18.80 -9.15
CA GLN A 473 -13.28 -18.68 -9.85
C GLN A 473 -13.81 -17.23 -9.87
N LEU A 474 -13.66 -16.50 -8.76
CA LEU A 474 -14.06 -15.10 -8.68
C LEU A 474 -13.17 -14.20 -9.56
N GLN A 475 -11.86 -14.45 -9.62
CA GLN A 475 -10.96 -13.72 -10.53
C GLN A 475 -11.32 -13.96 -11.99
N VAL A 476 -11.63 -15.20 -12.37
CA VAL A 476 -12.11 -15.52 -13.71
C VAL A 476 -13.46 -14.86 -14.00
N ALA A 477 -14.40 -14.85 -13.06
CA ALA A 477 -15.69 -14.17 -13.20
C ALA A 477 -15.53 -12.66 -13.36
N GLN A 478 -14.63 -12.04 -12.58
CA GLN A 478 -14.29 -10.61 -12.67
C GLN A 478 -13.72 -10.26 -14.06
N ALA A 479 -12.83 -11.08 -14.58
CA ALA A 479 -12.26 -10.88 -15.91
C ALA A 479 -13.32 -11.06 -17.01
N PHE A 480 -14.22 -12.05 -16.87
CA PHE A 480 -15.38 -12.18 -17.80
C PHE A 480 -16.34 -11.00 -17.70
N ALA A 481 -16.53 -10.39 -16.54
CA ALA A 481 -17.37 -9.20 -16.42
C ALA A 481 -16.92 -8.08 -17.37
N ARG A 482 -15.61 -7.92 -17.56
CA ARG A 482 -15.04 -6.95 -18.50
C ARG A 482 -15.17 -7.34 -19.98
N LEU A 483 -15.04 -8.62 -20.28
CA LEU A 483 -15.01 -9.09 -21.68
C LEU A 483 -16.40 -9.53 -22.17
N LYS A 484 -17.10 -10.33 -21.37
CA LYS A 484 -18.41 -10.94 -21.71
C LYS A 484 -19.27 -11.04 -20.45
N PRO A 485 -19.95 -9.95 -20.02
CA PRO A 485 -20.71 -9.89 -18.77
C PRO A 485 -21.70 -11.05 -18.60
N ALA A 486 -22.36 -11.46 -19.68
CA ALA A 486 -23.31 -12.59 -19.69
C ALA A 486 -22.66 -13.93 -19.26
N ARG A 487 -21.33 -14.10 -19.35
CA ARG A 487 -20.63 -15.29 -18.87
C ARG A 487 -20.19 -15.15 -17.41
N ALA A 488 -20.03 -13.94 -16.91
CA ALA A 488 -19.71 -13.68 -15.50
C ALA A 488 -20.89 -14.02 -14.57
N VAL A 489 -22.11 -13.69 -14.98
CA VAL A 489 -23.33 -13.89 -14.16
C VAL A 489 -23.46 -15.33 -13.63
N PRO A 490 -23.47 -16.40 -14.46
CA PRO A 490 -23.61 -17.75 -13.95
C PRO A 490 -22.48 -18.22 -13.06
N LEU A 491 -21.26 -17.69 -13.24
CA LEU A 491 -20.12 -17.98 -12.36
C LEU A 491 -20.33 -17.34 -10.98
N LEU A 492 -20.76 -16.07 -10.94
CA LEU A 492 -21.06 -15.36 -9.71
C LEU A 492 -22.28 -15.94 -8.99
N GLU A 493 -23.31 -16.39 -9.70
CA GLU A 493 -24.46 -17.11 -9.12
C GLU A 493 -24.05 -18.40 -8.41
N ARG A 494 -23.17 -19.19 -9.04
CA ARG A 494 -22.61 -20.38 -8.42
C ARG A 494 -21.78 -20.02 -7.18
N SER A 495 -20.95 -18.98 -7.26
CA SER A 495 -20.15 -18.50 -6.14
C SER A 495 -21.02 -18.00 -4.98
N ALA A 496 -22.13 -17.30 -5.26
CA ALA A 496 -23.10 -16.89 -4.25
C ALA A 496 -23.71 -18.10 -3.53
N SER A 497 -24.07 -19.14 -4.28
CA SER A 497 -24.64 -20.36 -3.68
C SER A 497 -23.62 -21.11 -2.82
N GLN A 498 -22.35 -21.12 -3.20
CA GLN A 498 -21.26 -21.68 -2.38
C GLN A 498 -21.05 -20.84 -1.10
N LEU A 499 -21.02 -19.50 -1.22
CA LEU A 499 -20.91 -18.61 -0.07
C LEU A 499 -22.06 -18.83 0.93
N GLN A 500 -23.30 -18.95 0.46
CA GLN A 500 -24.43 -19.23 1.34
C GLN A 500 -24.22 -20.49 2.17
N GLN A 501 -23.72 -21.58 1.56
CA GLN A 501 -23.44 -22.83 2.27
C GLN A 501 -22.30 -22.68 3.28
N VAL A 502 -21.21 -22.01 2.88
CA VAL A 502 -20.04 -21.80 3.75
C VAL A 502 -20.41 -20.89 4.93
N LEU A 503 -21.16 -19.82 4.69
CA LEU A 503 -21.56 -18.89 5.74
C LEU A 503 -22.55 -19.53 6.73
N ALA A 504 -23.49 -20.35 6.25
CA ALA A 504 -24.38 -21.10 7.13
C ALA A 504 -23.60 -22.06 8.04
N ALA A 505 -22.64 -22.80 7.48
CA ALA A 505 -21.77 -23.68 8.27
C ALA A 505 -20.87 -22.88 9.24
N ALA A 506 -20.36 -21.72 8.81
CA ALA A 506 -19.49 -20.88 9.63
C ALA A 506 -20.21 -20.33 10.86
N VAL A 507 -21.46 -19.92 10.74
CA VAL A 507 -22.28 -19.48 11.89
C VAL A 507 -22.41 -20.59 12.93
N GLU A 508 -22.62 -21.84 12.49
CA GLU A 508 -22.71 -22.99 13.41
C GLU A 508 -21.36 -23.29 14.09
N VAL A 509 -20.25 -23.19 13.34
CA VAL A 509 -18.91 -23.51 13.86
C VAL A 509 -18.36 -22.41 14.77
N ASP A 510 -18.66 -21.14 14.50
CA ASP A 510 -18.16 -19.99 15.27
C ASP A 510 -18.54 -20.07 16.76
N ALA A 511 -19.69 -20.65 17.07
CA ALA A 511 -20.12 -20.89 18.43
C ALA A 511 -19.17 -21.81 19.23
N PHE A 512 -18.39 -22.66 18.56
CA PHE A 512 -17.48 -23.64 19.16
C PHE A 512 -15.99 -23.25 19.07
N LEU A 513 -15.64 -22.24 18.25
CA LEU A 513 -14.27 -21.81 17.99
C LEU A 513 -14.04 -20.34 18.38
N PRO A 514 -13.98 -20.02 19.67
CA PRO A 514 -13.97 -18.62 20.14
C PRO A 514 -12.69 -17.84 19.79
N PHE A 515 -11.62 -18.47 19.30
CA PHE A 515 -10.35 -17.82 19.00
C PHE A 515 -10.28 -17.19 17.60
N GLN A 516 -11.23 -17.47 16.72
CA GLN A 516 -11.34 -16.86 15.40
C GLN A 516 -12.74 -16.26 15.22
N ARG A 517 -13.17 -15.41 16.16
CA ARG A 517 -14.49 -14.80 16.11
C ARG A 517 -14.69 -14.06 14.80
N SER A 518 -15.46 -14.68 13.91
CA SER A 518 -15.94 -14.02 12.70
C SER A 518 -17.31 -13.38 12.91
N PHE A 519 -18.01 -13.77 13.98
CA PHE A 519 -19.34 -13.28 14.31
C PHE A 519 -19.39 -12.74 15.74
N GLU A 520 -20.17 -11.69 15.94
CA GLU A 520 -20.49 -11.12 17.25
C GLU A 520 -21.99 -10.78 17.29
N GLY A 521 -22.70 -11.28 18.30
CA GLY A 521 -24.15 -11.04 18.42
C GLY A 521 -24.99 -11.52 17.23
N GLY A 522 -24.47 -12.48 16.46
CA GLY A 522 -25.12 -13.00 15.25
C GLY A 522 -24.84 -12.22 13.97
N GLU A 523 -24.07 -11.12 14.04
CA GLU A 523 -23.57 -10.38 12.88
C GLU A 523 -22.14 -10.77 12.53
N LEU A 524 -21.81 -10.84 11.25
CA LEU A 524 -20.45 -11.01 10.75
C LEU A 524 -19.65 -9.72 10.98
N ILE A 525 -18.42 -9.85 11.49
CA ILE A 525 -17.51 -8.72 11.67
C ILE A 525 -16.86 -8.36 10.33
N LEU A 526 -17.12 -7.15 9.81
CA LEU A 526 -16.71 -6.75 8.47
C LEU A 526 -15.21 -6.44 8.36
N ASN A 527 -14.63 -5.66 9.25
CA ASN A 527 -13.28 -5.10 9.03
C ASN A 527 -12.12 -5.99 9.46
N THR A 528 -12.34 -6.94 10.35
CA THR A 528 -11.29 -7.79 10.93
C THR A 528 -11.57 -9.28 10.79
N GLY A 529 -12.76 -9.62 10.30
CA GLY A 529 -13.21 -10.99 10.14
C GLY A 529 -12.45 -11.70 9.00
N PHE A 530 -11.83 -12.84 9.32
CA PHE A 530 -11.17 -13.69 8.32
C PHE A 530 -12.14 -14.09 7.19
N LEU A 531 -13.37 -14.47 7.53
CA LEU A 531 -14.38 -14.87 6.55
C LEU A 531 -14.73 -13.73 5.59
N PHE A 532 -14.88 -12.51 6.10
CA PHE A 532 -15.17 -11.36 5.25
C PHE A 532 -14.04 -11.13 4.26
N ASN A 533 -12.81 -10.96 4.74
CA ASN A 533 -11.67 -10.60 3.90
C ASN A 533 -11.30 -11.70 2.89
N SER A 534 -11.41 -12.98 3.29
CA SER A 534 -10.94 -14.10 2.47
C SER A 534 -11.95 -14.61 1.47
N LEU A 535 -13.26 -14.50 1.76
CA LEU A 535 -14.31 -15.09 0.92
C LEU A 535 -15.32 -14.06 0.41
N ILE A 536 -15.81 -13.17 1.27
CA ILE A 536 -16.88 -12.25 0.90
C ILE A 536 -16.32 -11.08 0.07
N GLN A 537 -15.25 -10.47 0.51
CA GLN A 537 -14.65 -9.32 -0.17
C GLN A 537 -14.29 -9.60 -1.64
N PRO A 538 -13.67 -10.72 -2.02
CA PRO A 538 -13.45 -11.05 -3.42
C PRO A 538 -14.74 -11.19 -4.23
N TYR A 539 -15.80 -11.73 -3.63
CA TYR A 539 -17.11 -11.81 -4.29
C TYR A 539 -17.74 -10.42 -4.48
N VAL A 540 -17.66 -9.58 -3.45
CA VAL A 540 -18.13 -8.18 -3.50
C VAL A 540 -17.41 -7.42 -4.64
N GLN A 541 -16.10 -7.57 -4.75
CA GLN A 541 -15.31 -6.93 -5.81
C GLN A 541 -15.68 -7.42 -7.20
N ALA A 542 -15.84 -8.74 -7.38
CA ALA A 542 -16.22 -9.31 -8.68
C ALA A 542 -17.65 -8.89 -9.09
N THR A 543 -18.57 -8.80 -8.12
CA THR A 543 -19.93 -8.30 -8.34
C THR A 543 -19.94 -6.81 -8.66
N ALA A 544 -19.15 -6.01 -7.97
CA ALA A 544 -18.98 -4.58 -8.24
C ALA A 544 -18.40 -4.33 -9.64
N GLU A 545 -17.42 -5.12 -10.08
CA GLU A 545 -16.89 -5.00 -11.44
C GLU A 545 -17.97 -5.23 -12.51
N LEU A 546 -18.85 -6.22 -12.30
CA LEU A 546 -19.97 -6.47 -13.22
C LEU A 546 -20.89 -5.25 -13.33
N ALA A 547 -21.02 -4.43 -12.29
CA ALA A 547 -21.86 -3.24 -12.31
C ALA A 547 -21.41 -2.22 -13.37
N ASN A 548 -20.17 -2.23 -13.83
CA ASN A 548 -19.72 -1.40 -14.94
C ASN A 548 -20.46 -1.71 -16.26
N TYR A 549 -20.90 -2.95 -16.43
CA TYR A 549 -21.45 -3.49 -17.67
C TYR A 549 -22.93 -3.89 -17.55
N ASP A 550 -23.34 -4.41 -16.38
CA ASP A 550 -24.70 -4.89 -16.10
C ASP A 550 -25.08 -4.58 -14.64
N LEU A 551 -25.49 -3.33 -14.40
CA LEU A 551 -25.89 -2.88 -13.06
C LEU A 551 -27.09 -3.66 -12.49
N PRO A 552 -28.16 -3.99 -13.26
CA PRO A 552 -29.26 -4.81 -12.76
C PRO A 552 -28.82 -6.20 -12.29
N ALA A 553 -27.98 -6.91 -13.05
CA ALA A 553 -27.45 -8.22 -12.68
C ALA A 553 -26.54 -8.12 -11.44
N ALA A 554 -25.66 -7.12 -11.36
CA ALA A 554 -24.79 -6.89 -10.21
C ALA A 554 -25.60 -6.67 -8.93
N ARG A 555 -26.67 -5.89 -8.99
CA ARG A 555 -27.58 -5.66 -7.86
C ARG A 555 -28.24 -6.96 -7.39
N ILE A 556 -28.80 -7.75 -8.30
CA ILE A 556 -29.42 -9.03 -7.97
C ILE A 556 -28.42 -9.98 -7.30
N LEU A 557 -27.16 -9.97 -7.73
CA LEU A 557 -26.11 -10.79 -7.15
C LEU A 557 -25.71 -10.30 -5.75
N ALA A 558 -25.64 -8.99 -5.51
CA ALA A 558 -25.41 -8.42 -4.19
C ALA A 558 -26.53 -8.81 -3.22
N ASP A 559 -27.80 -8.76 -3.64
CA ASP A 559 -28.97 -9.15 -2.85
C ASP A 559 -28.98 -10.63 -2.44
N ARG A 560 -28.22 -11.50 -3.14
CA ARG A 560 -28.13 -12.94 -2.80
C ARG A 560 -27.30 -13.24 -1.58
N LEU A 561 -26.52 -12.30 -1.06
CA LEU A 561 -25.75 -12.51 0.16
C LEU A 561 -26.70 -12.66 1.37
N PRO A 562 -26.56 -13.74 2.17
CA PRO A 562 -27.53 -14.07 3.21
C PRO A 562 -27.42 -13.14 4.43
N LEU A 563 -26.23 -12.59 4.68
CA LEU A 563 -25.94 -11.75 5.83
C LEU A 563 -26.18 -10.28 5.48
N PRO A 564 -26.97 -9.54 6.27
CA PRO A 564 -27.34 -8.15 5.98
C PRO A 564 -26.11 -7.24 5.81
N GLU A 565 -25.11 -7.35 6.68
CA GLU A 565 -23.90 -6.56 6.67
C GLU A 565 -23.05 -6.81 5.42
N ALA A 566 -22.90 -8.06 5.00
CA ALA A 566 -22.20 -8.43 3.78
C ALA A 566 -22.93 -7.94 2.52
N ARG A 567 -24.27 -8.03 2.52
CA ARG A 567 -25.12 -7.51 1.44
C ARG A 567 -24.99 -6.01 1.29
N LEU A 568 -25.06 -5.25 2.40
CA LEU A 568 -24.90 -3.80 2.39
C LEU A 568 -23.52 -3.37 1.84
N MET A 569 -22.44 -4.11 2.19
CA MET A 569 -21.13 -3.87 1.61
C MET A 569 -21.08 -4.16 0.10
N ALA A 570 -21.76 -5.20 -0.36
CA ALA A 570 -21.83 -5.50 -1.78
C ALA A 570 -22.63 -4.44 -2.56
N GLU A 571 -23.79 -4.03 -2.05
CA GLU A 571 -24.61 -2.96 -2.61
C GLU A 571 -23.85 -1.63 -2.66
N LEU A 572 -23.10 -1.29 -1.60
CA LEU A 572 -22.27 -0.10 -1.55
C LEU A 572 -21.16 -0.12 -2.62
N SER A 573 -20.50 -1.27 -2.79
CA SER A 573 -19.45 -1.44 -3.79
C SER A 573 -20.01 -1.37 -5.21
N VAL A 574 -21.20 -1.95 -5.45
CA VAL A 574 -21.94 -1.83 -6.73
C VAL A 574 -22.33 -0.37 -6.99
N ALA A 575 -22.86 0.34 -5.99
CA ALA A 575 -23.20 1.75 -6.12
C ALA A 575 -21.98 2.62 -6.43
N ARG A 576 -20.85 2.41 -5.74
CA ARG A 576 -19.58 3.11 -5.99
C ARG A 576 -19.15 2.95 -7.44
N THR A 577 -19.09 1.72 -7.92
CA THR A 577 -18.69 1.41 -9.29
C THR A 577 -19.63 2.05 -10.31
N ALA A 578 -20.94 2.00 -10.08
CA ALA A 578 -21.92 2.61 -10.96
C ALA A 578 -21.86 4.16 -10.98
N LEU A 579 -21.36 4.77 -9.89
CA LEU A 579 -21.11 6.22 -9.80
C LEU A 579 -19.80 6.63 -10.47
N GLY A 580 -18.94 5.69 -10.86
CA GLY A 580 -17.64 5.94 -11.47
C GLY A 580 -16.57 6.40 -10.48
N ASP A 581 -16.76 6.14 -9.18
CA ASP A 581 -15.77 6.48 -8.17
C ASP A 581 -14.71 5.37 -8.05
N PRO A 582 -13.42 5.73 -7.91
CA PRO A 582 -12.35 4.73 -7.79
C PRO A 582 -12.52 3.90 -6.52
N THR A 583 -12.22 2.62 -6.60
CA THR A 583 -12.13 1.76 -5.42
C THR A 583 -11.03 2.27 -4.49
N PRO A 584 -11.24 2.37 -3.17
CA PRO A 584 -10.20 2.83 -2.25
C PRO A 584 -8.92 2.00 -2.36
N ALA A 585 -7.77 2.65 -2.36
CA ALA A 585 -6.46 2.00 -2.51
C ALA A 585 -6.19 0.93 -1.42
N ALA A 586 -6.82 1.05 -0.25
CA ALA A 586 -6.75 0.05 0.83
C ALA A 586 -7.31 -1.34 0.43
N ALA A 587 -8.27 -1.39 -0.49
CA ALA A 587 -8.84 -2.64 -0.98
C ALA A 587 -7.91 -3.39 -1.98
N GLN A 588 -6.99 -2.67 -2.62
CA GLN A 588 -6.05 -3.27 -3.60
C GLN A 588 -4.85 -3.97 -2.94
N VAL A 589 -4.43 -3.53 -1.74
CA VAL A 589 -3.25 -4.10 -1.04
C VAL A 589 -3.53 -5.49 -0.46
N SER A 590 -4.79 -5.88 -0.29
CA SER A 590 -5.18 -7.14 0.37
C SER A 590 -5.03 -8.39 -0.50
N LEU A 591 -4.98 -8.28 -1.82
CA LEU A 591 -4.99 -9.46 -2.70
C LEU A 591 -3.63 -10.19 -2.75
N ASP A 592 -2.52 -9.46 -2.69
CA ASP A 592 -1.17 -10.06 -2.75
C ASP A 592 -0.70 -10.62 -1.40
N GLY A 593 -1.18 -10.07 -0.27
CA GLY A 593 -0.78 -10.49 1.08
C GLY A 593 -1.54 -11.72 1.62
N ASN A 594 -2.81 -11.88 1.27
CA ASN A 594 -3.66 -12.91 1.88
C ASN A 594 -3.43 -14.34 1.37
N VAL A 595 -2.94 -14.51 0.15
CA VAL A 595 -2.61 -15.84 -0.38
C VAL A 595 -1.40 -16.43 0.35
N VAL A 596 -0.46 -15.60 0.80
CA VAL A 596 0.72 -16.05 1.57
C VAL A 596 0.32 -16.43 3.00
N GLY A 597 -0.57 -15.68 3.65
CA GLY A 597 -1.07 -15.95 5.01
C GLY A 597 -1.86 -17.27 5.11
N LEU A 598 -2.69 -17.57 4.13
CA LEU A 598 -3.44 -18.84 4.06
C LEU A 598 -2.51 -20.06 3.93
N ARG A 599 -1.41 -19.95 3.18
CA ARG A 599 -0.43 -21.05 3.03
C ARG A 599 0.37 -21.30 4.30
N GLN A 600 0.71 -20.24 5.07
CA GLN A 600 1.42 -20.42 6.34
C GLN A 600 0.55 -21.14 7.40
N LEU A 601 -0.75 -20.87 7.44
CA LEU A 601 -1.65 -21.56 8.37
C LEU A 601 -1.90 -23.02 8.02
N ILE A 602 -1.86 -23.39 6.73
CA ILE A 602 -2.01 -24.77 6.27
C ILE A 602 -0.71 -25.57 6.46
N SER A 603 0.46 -24.93 6.41
CA SER A 603 1.75 -25.60 6.61
C SER A 603 2.12 -25.86 8.08
N MET A 604 1.38 -25.30 9.03
CA MET A 604 1.55 -25.55 10.47
C MET A 604 0.68 -26.71 11.00
N ARG A 605 0.07 -27.47 10.12
CA ARG A 605 -0.53 -28.78 10.38
C ARG A 605 0.27 -29.88 9.65
#